data_7e3390769a83de2768278774e27fe39b
#
_entry.id   7e3390769a83de2768278774e27fe39b
#
_cell.length_a   1.000
_cell.length_b   1.000
_cell.length_c   1.000
_cell.angle_alpha   90.00
_cell.angle_beta   90.00
_cell.angle_gamma   90.00
#
_symmetry.space_group_name_H-M   'P 1'
#
loop_
_entity.id
_entity.type
_entity.pdbx_description
1 polymer ?
#
loop_
_entity_poly.entity_id
_entity_poly.type
_entity_poly.pdbx_seq_one_letter_code
_entity_poly.pdbx_strand_id
1 'polypeptide(L)'
;MMTMNEICKVVIIDDDYTAIEDLKKGLAVYSDMLIKGTAVNGAKGRKMIMEQRPDLLFLDIELPDMLGIRLLSDMREEVVWDMKVVFYTAYDKYLLQALRE
;
A
#
# COMPACT_ATOMS: atom_id res chain seq x y z
N MET A 1 -16.31 6.20 -19.55
CA MET A 1 -15.03 6.32 -20.24
C MET A 1 -14.01 6.97 -19.34
N MET A 2 -12.82 6.42 -19.30
CA MET A 2 -11.77 6.99 -18.47
C MET A 2 -11.17 8.20 -19.18
N THR A 3 -11.06 9.30 -18.47
CA THR A 3 -10.42 10.48 -19.05
C THR A 3 -8.91 10.27 -19.04
N MET A 4 -8.23 10.87 -20.01
CA MET A 4 -6.77 10.74 -20.12
C MET A 4 -6.01 11.41 -18.99
N ASN A 5 -6.70 12.24 -18.20
CA ASN A 5 -6.09 13.04 -17.14
C ASN A 5 -6.35 12.51 -15.74
N GLU A 6 -7.00 11.36 -15.62
CA GLU A 6 -7.22 10.78 -14.31
C GLU A 6 -5.90 10.27 -13.74
N ILE A 7 -5.59 10.77 -12.56
CA ILE A 7 -4.41 10.35 -11.82
C ILE A 7 -4.87 9.47 -10.66
N CYS A 8 -4.24 8.32 -10.54
CA CYS A 8 -4.44 7.42 -9.41
C CYS A 8 -3.36 7.73 -8.37
N LYS A 9 -3.76 8.26 -7.23
CA LYS A 9 -2.82 8.56 -6.15
C LYS A 9 -2.54 7.29 -5.38
N VAL A 10 -1.27 6.95 -5.24
CA VAL A 10 -0.82 5.71 -4.63
C VAL A 10 -0.01 5.98 -3.38
N VAL A 11 -0.26 5.22 -2.34
CA VAL A 11 0.57 5.17 -1.13
C VAL A 11 1.02 3.74 -0.92
N ILE A 12 2.26 3.56 -0.48
CA ILE A 12 2.85 2.25 -0.21
C ILE A 12 3.28 2.21 1.25
N ILE A 13 2.82 1.21 1.98
CA ILE A 13 3.19 1.02 3.39
C ILE A 13 3.85 -0.35 3.54
N ASP A 14 5.15 -0.35 3.80
CA ASP A 14 5.98 -1.54 3.95
C ASP A 14 7.25 -1.15 4.69
N ASP A 15 7.71 -1.99 5.60
CA ASP A 15 8.96 -1.72 6.34
C ASP A 15 10.22 -2.12 5.57
N ASP A 16 10.07 -2.78 4.43
CA ASP A 16 11.19 -3.20 3.59
C ASP A 16 11.38 -2.22 2.43
N TYR A 17 12.46 -1.45 2.50
CA TYR A 17 12.78 -0.48 1.46
C TYR A 17 12.98 -1.11 0.09
N THR A 18 13.50 -2.33 0.03
CA THR A 18 13.68 -3.04 -1.24
C THR A 18 12.33 -3.33 -1.88
N ALA A 19 11.37 -3.79 -1.08
CA ALA A 19 10.02 -4.05 -1.58
C ALA A 19 9.36 -2.76 -2.08
N ILE A 20 9.53 -1.66 -1.37
CA ILE A 20 9.00 -0.37 -1.80
C ILE A 20 9.60 0.05 -3.14
N GLU A 21 10.92 -0.05 -3.28
CA GLU A 21 11.60 0.33 -4.52
C GLU A 21 11.20 -0.56 -5.70
N ASP A 22 11.06 -1.86 -5.47
CA ASP A 22 10.62 -2.78 -6.51
C ASP A 22 9.20 -2.44 -6.97
N LEU A 23 8.33 -2.14 -6.03
CA LEU A 23 6.95 -1.78 -6.35
C LEU A 23 6.89 -0.45 -7.11
N LYS A 24 7.69 0.53 -6.70
CA LYS A 24 7.80 1.81 -7.42
C LYS A 24 8.23 1.60 -8.87
N LYS A 25 9.22 0.75 -9.09
CA LYS A 25 9.69 0.44 -10.45
C LYS A 25 8.59 -0.20 -11.28
N GLY A 26 7.86 -1.13 -10.69
CA GLY A 26 6.76 -1.78 -11.38
C GLY A 26 5.64 -0.81 -11.74
N LEU A 27 5.33 0.12 -10.85
CA LEU A 27 4.28 1.10 -11.07
C LEU A 27 4.70 2.22 -12.02
N ALA A 28 6.00 2.45 -12.18
CA ALA A 28 6.50 3.54 -13.02
C ALA A 28 6.13 3.41 -14.49
N VAL A 29 5.80 2.19 -14.95
CA VAL A 29 5.37 1.98 -16.33
C VAL A 29 3.95 2.50 -16.60
N TYR A 30 3.21 2.83 -15.55
CA TYR A 30 1.85 3.34 -15.67
C TYR A 30 1.86 4.85 -15.41
N SER A 31 1.67 5.62 -16.45
CA SER A 31 1.77 7.08 -16.37
C SER A 31 0.67 7.73 -15.53
N ASP A 32 -0.45 7.02 -15.33
CA ASP A 32 -1.57 7.50 -14.52
C ASP A 32 -1.43 7.16 -13.03
N MET A 33 -0.41 6.40 -12.64
CA MET A 33 -0.15 6.08 -11.25
C MET A 33 0.88 7.02 -10.66
N LEU A 34 0.48 7.78 -9.66
CA LEU A 34 1.36 8.75 -9.01
C LEU A 34 1.56 8.35 -7.55
N ILE A 35 2.79 8.00 -7.19
CA ILE A 35 3.12 7.64 -5.83
C ILE A 35 3.25 8.90 -5.00
N LYS A 36 2.33 9.10 -4.07
CA LYS A 36 2.27 10.29 -3.23
C LYS A 36 3.09 10.17 -1.97
N GLY A 37 3.40 8.96 -1.57
CA GLY A 37 4.22 8.75 -0.40
C GLY A 37 4.37 7.29 -0.04
N THR A 38 5.32 7.04 0.85
CA THR A 38 5.58 5.71 1.39
C THR A 38 5.75 5.82 2.90
N ALA A 39 5.45 4.75 3.61
CA ALA A 39 5.62 4.69 5.05
C ALA A 39 6.14 3.32 5.45
N VAL A 40 6.87 3.27 6.55
CA VAL A 40 7.58 2.05 6.98
C VAL A 40 6.94 1.36 8.17
N ASN A 41 5.87 1.92 8.70
CA ASN A 41 5.12 1.29 9.80
C ASN A 41 3.67 1.77 9.79
N GLY A 42 2.86 1.19 10.66
CA GLY A 42 1.44 1.50 10.71
C GLY A 42 1.14 2.92 11.15
N ALA A 43 1.84 3.42 12.16
CA ALA A 43 1.59 4.78 12.67
C ALA A 43 1.88 5.83 11.59
N LYS A 44 3.02 5.69 10.90
CA LYS A 44 3.36 6.60 9.81
C LYS A 44 2.45 6.39 8.61
N GLY A 45 2.07 5.15 8.36
CA GLY A 45 1.14 4.81 7.29
C GLY A 45 -0.21 5.47 7.49
N ARG A 46 -0.74 5.42 8.70
CA ARG A 46 -2.01 6.07 9.03
C ARG A 46 -1.95 7.57 8.71
N LYS A 47 -0.89 8.23 9.15
CA LYS A 47 -0.71 9.65 8.89
C LYS A 47 -0.65 9.92 7.38
N MET A 48 0.11 9.11 6.66
CA MET A 48 0.26 9.25 5.21
C MET A 48 -1.07 9.10 4.49
N ILE A 49 -1.86 8.10 4.87
CA ILE A 49 -3.19 7.87 4.28
C ILE A 49 -4.07 9.09 4.48
N MET A 50 -4.10 9.63 5.69
CA MET A 50 -4.96 10.78 5.99
C MET A 50 -4.49 12.05 5.28
N GLU A 51 -3.18 12.23 5.15
CA GLU A 51 -2.63 13.41 4.48
C GLU A 51 -2.81 13.36 2.97
N GLN A 52 -2.57 12.20 2.37
CA GLN A 52 -2.56 12.07 0.91
C GLN A 52 -3.89 11.62 0.31
N ARG A 53 -4.74 10.99 1.12
CA ARG A 53 -6.02 10.46 0.67
C ARG A 53 -5.88 9.67 -0.63
N PRO A 54 -5.11 8.56 -0.61
CA PRO A 54 -4.82 7.83 -1.84
C PRO A 54 -6.05 7.16 -2.42
N ASP A 55 -6.02 6.94 -3.72
CA ASP A 55 -7.01 6.14 -4.42
C ASP A 55 -6.66 4.66 -4.34
N LEU A 56 -5.37 4.36 -4.20
CA LEU A 56 -4.85 2.99 -4.15
C LEU A 56 -3.79 2.90 -3.07
N LEU A 57 -3.96 1.93 -2.19
CA LEU A 57 -3.04 1.66 -1.10
C LEU A 57 -2.44 0.28 -1.27
N PHE A 58 -1.10 0.20 -1.36
CA PHE A 58 -0.38 -1.05 -1.24
C PHE A 58 0.05 -1.20 0.21
N LEU A 59 -0.38 -2.27 0.84
CA LEU A 59 -0.24 -2.44 2.27
C LEU A 59 0.34 -3.82 2.60
N ASP A 60 1.50 -3.81 3.25
CA ASP A 60 2.11 -5.03 3.76
C ASP A 60 1.21 -5.64 4.83
N ILE A 61 1.10 -6.95 4.81
CA ILE A 61 0.31 -7.71 5.78
C ILE A 61 0.90 -7.56 7.19
N GLU A 62 2.23 -7.59 7.30
CA GLU A 62 2.92 -7.49 8.59
C GLU A 62 3.78 -6.24 8.63
N LEU A 63 3.45 -5.33 9.52
CA LEU A 63 4.23 -4.14 9.80
C LEU A 63 4.89 -4.28 11.18
N PRO A 64 5.95 -3.51 11.46
CA PRO A 64 6.67 -3.64 12.74
C PRO A 64 5.79 -3.40 13.97
N ASP A 65 4.82 -2.52 13.84
CA ASP A 65 4.00 -2.08 14.96
C ASP A 65 2.58 -2.67 14.95
N MET A 66 2.12 -3.21 13.82
CA MET A 66 0.78 -3.80 13.73
C MET A 66 0.60 -4.58 12.44
N LEU A 67 -0.41 -5.42 12.38
CA LEU A 67 -0.80 -6.05 11.13
C LEU A 67 -1.48 -5.03 10.22
N GLY A 68 -1.26 -5.14 8.92
CA GLY A 68 -1.88 -4.23 7.96
C GLY A 68 -3.40 -4.25 8.02
N ILE A 69 -4.00 -5.44 8.21
CA ILE A 69 -5.45 -5.54 8.34
C ILE A 69 -5.96 -4.78 9.57
N ARG A 70 -5.18 -4.75 10.64
CA ARG A 70 -5.52 -4.00 11.84
C ARG A 70 -5.55 -2.50 11.57
N LEU A 71 -4.56 -2.02 10.82
CA LEU A 71 -4.50 -0.62 10.44
C LEU A 71 -5.77 -0.21 9.69
N LEU A 72 -6.19 -1.00 8.70
CA LEU A 72 -7.39 -0.70 7.94
C LEU A 72 -8.64 -0.75 8.81
N SER A 73 -8.72 -1.74 9.68
CA SER A 73 -9.86 -1.86 10.61
C SER A 73 -9.97 -0.64 11.51
N ASP A 74 -8.82 -0.17 12.02
CA ASP A 74 -8.79 1.00 12.90
C ASP A 74 -9.17 2.30 12.17
N MET A 75 -8.91 2.34 10.87
CA MET A 75 -9.18 3.53 10.05
C MET A 75 -10.54 3.49 9.32
N ARG A 76 -11.31 2.44 9.53
CA ARG A 76 -12.55 2.22 8.77
C ARG A 76 -13.48 3.42 8.74
N GLU A 77 -13.62 4.10 9.87
CA GLU A 77 -14.52 5.25 9.96
C GLU A 77 -13.89 6.56 9.49
N GLU A 78 -12.57 6.59 9.40
CA GLU A 78 -11.83 7.78 8.99
C GLU A 78 -11.66 7.88 7.48
N VAL A 79 -11.59 6.72 6.79
CA VAL A 79 -11.46 6.69 5.35
C VAL A 79 -12.86 6.80 4.75
N VAL A 80 -13.20 8.03 4.37
CA VAL A 80 -14.53 8.37 3.87
C VAL A 80 -14.54 8.59 2.35
N TRP A 81 -13.44 8.31 1.69
CA TRP A 81 -13.33 8.36 0.23
C TRP A 81 -13.14 6.94 -0.30
N ASP A 82 -13.28 6.78 -1.62
CA ASP A 82 -13.12 5.48 -2.27
C ASP A 82 -11.64 5.15 -2.38
N MET A 83 -11.19 4.20 -1.59
CA MET A 83 -9.80 3.75 -1.57
C MET A 83 -9.75 2.25 -1.78
N LYS A 84 -9.03 1.83 -2.80
CA LYS A 84 -8.79 0.41 -3.04
C LYS A 84 -7.51 0.00 -2.35
N VAL A 85 -7.49 -1.23 -1.85
CA VAL A 85 -6.35 -1.75 -1.09
C VAL A 85 -5.85 -3.03 -1.73
N VAL A 86 -4.54 -3.08 -1.94
CA VAL A 86 -3.85 -4.30 -2.35
C VAL A 86 -2.98 -4.74 -1.20
N PHE A 87 -3.29 -5.88 -0.62
CA PHE A 87 -2.43 -6.49 0.39
C PHE A 87 -1.33 -7.27 -0.28
N TYR A 88 -0.14 -7.12 0.23
CA TYR A 88 0.99 -7.92 -0.23
C TYR A 88 1.97 -8.15 0.91
N THR A 89 2.94 -9.00 0.68
CA THR A 89 3.95 -9.28 1.69
C THR A 89 5.26 -9.65 1.02
N ALA A 90 6.35 -9.21 1.61
CA ALA A 90 7.68 -9.62 1.21
C ALA A 90 7.94 -11.09 1.52
N TYR A 91 7.03 -11.73 2.23
CA TYR A 91 7.15 -13.13 2.64
C TYR A 91 6.47 -14.10 1.68
N ASP A 92 6.17 -13.68 0.47
CA ASP A 92 5.58 -14.57 -0.55
C ASP A 92 6.34 -15.87 -0.69
N LYS A 93 7.66 -15.82 -0.62
CA LYS A 93 8.48 -17.02 -0.70
C LYS A 93 8.23 -18.00 0.44
N TYR A 94 7.88 -17.49 1.62
CA TYR A 94 7.53 -18.35 2.74
C TYR A 94 6.18 -19.01 2.51
N LEU A 95 5.24 -18.25 1.99
CA LEU A 95 3.93 -18.78 1.66
C LEU A 95 4.05 -19.88 0.60
N LEU A 96 4.81 -19.62 -0.45
CA LEU A 96 5.04 -20.61 -1.50
C LEU A 96 5.71 -21.86 -0.94
N GLN A 97 6.69 -21.69 -0.08
CA GLN A 97 7.38 -22.81 0.55
C GLN A 97 6.41 -23.63 1.40
N ALA A 98 5.58 -22.98 2.19
CA ALA A 98 4.59 -23.67 3.02
C ALA A 98 3.60 -24.46 2.18
N LEU A 99 3.20 -23.92 1.04
CA LEU A 99 2.27 -24.61 0.15
C LEU A 99 2.88 -25.82 -0.53
N ARG A 100 4.21 -25.86 -0.66
CA ARG A 100 4.92 -27.01 -1.25
C ARG A 100 5.14 -28.15 -0.28
N GLU A 101 5.08 -27.89 0.98
CA GLU A 101 5.26 -28.89 2.02
C GLU A 101 3.94 -29.49 2.45
#